data_2279e7aa4d2f015e4dd3e8f6994c5e4f
#
_entry.id   2279e7aa4d2f015e4dd3e8f6994c5e4f
#
_cell.length_a   1.000
_cell.length_b   1.000
_cell.length_c   1.000
_cell.angle_alpha   90.00
_cell.angle_beta   90.00
_cell.angle_gamma   90.00
#
_symmetry.space_group_name_H-M   'P 1'
#
loop_
_entity.id
_entity.type
_entity.pdbx_description
1 polymer ?
#
loop_
_entity_poly.entity_id
_entity_poly.type
_entity_poly.pdbx_seq_one_letter_code
_entity_poly.pdbx_strand_id
1 'polypeptide(L)'
;MEEKETVREPYRMVLEGGQAELVEKKSRFIANVRPVESEAEAVAFIDEMKKKYWDARHNCSAFVIGTKAELTRCSDDGEPSGTAGRPMLEVLLGEGVRNVAVVVTRYFGGVLLGTGGLVRAYSSAVKEGIDASKIGTMRYGVRLKICTDYNGIGKIQYILRQNGLEAEDTVYTDQVELTVLLAAECVPGLKKEITEATAAKAGIEEVEKLYFCLLYTSD
;
A
#
# COMPACT_ATOMS: atom_id res chain seq x y z
N MET A 1 25.87 0.90 -21.72
CA MET A 1 25.18 -0.20 -20.99
C MET A 1 23.81 0.34 -20.67
N GLU A 2 22.79 -0.08 -21.41
CA GLU A 2 21.40 0.25 -21.09
C GLU A 2 21.07 -0.47 -19.77
N GLU A 3 20.81 0.29 -18.70
CA GLU A 3 20.17 -0.24 -17.51
C GLU A 3 18.82 -0.82 -17.97
N LYS A 4 18.71 -2.15 -17.93
CA LYS A 4 17.40 -2.80 -18.06
C LYS A 4 16.49 -2.17 -17.02
N GLU A 5 15.57 -1.34 -17.48
CA GLU A 5 14.50 -0.78 -16.64
C GLU A 5 13.78 -1.96 -15.99
N THR A 6 14.09 -2.17 -14.70
CA THR A 6 13.48 -3.23 -13.92
C THR A 6 12.00 -2.89 -13.87
N VAL A 7 11.14 -3.70 -14.48
CA VAL A 7 9.70 -3.58 -14.38
C VAL A 7 9.36 -3.54 -12.89
N ARG A 8 8.90 -2.39 -12.42
CA ARG A 8 8.53 -2.19 -11.02
C ARG A 8 7.07 -2.58 -10.89
N GLU A 9 6.85 -3.80 -10.40
CA GLU A 9 5.52 -4.37 -10.25
C GLU A 9 4.67 -3.56 -9.27
N PRO A 10 3.36 -3.43 -9.54
CA PRO A 10 2.43 -2.85 -8.58
C PRO A 10 2.33 -3.75 -7.34
N TYR A 11 2.07 -3.15 -6.18
CA TYR A 11 1.85 -3.87 -4.92
C TYR A 11 0.68 -3.28 -4.15
N ARG A 12 0.06 -4.11 -3.30
CA ARG A 12 -1.02 -3.66 -2.41
C ARG A 12 -0.45 -3.07 -1.14
N MET A 13 -1.05 -1.99 -0.65
CA MET A 13 -0.63 -1.31 0.58
C MET A 13 -1.85 -0.97 1.43
N VAL A 14 -1.70 -1.06 2.74
CA VAL A 14 -2.68 -0.50 3.68
C VAL A 14 -2.54 1.02 3.68
N LEU A 15 -3.60 1.73 3.29
CA LEU A 15 -3.66 3.19 3.31
C LEU A 15 -4.18 3.69 4.67
N GLU A 16 -5.16 2.98 5.23
CA GLU A 16 -5.73 3.25 6.54
C GLU A 16 -5.94 1.92 7.26
N GLY A 17 -5.38 1.82 8.46
CA GLY A 17 -5.43 0.61 9.26
C GLY A 17 -6.82 0.34 9.81
N GLY A 18 -7.19 -0.94 9.88
CA GLY A 18 -8.46 -1.42 10.42
C GLY A 18 -8.31 -2.19 11.72
N GLN A 19 -9.43 -2.44 12.36
CA GLN A 19 -9.55 -3.32 13.52
C GLN A 19 -10.71 -4.30 13.29
N ALA A 20 -10.47 -5.57 13.64
CA ALA A 20 -11.52 -6.60 13.61
C ALA A 20 -11.44 -7.47 14.86
N GLU A 21 -12.55 -8.09 15.24
CA GLU A 21 -12.63 -9.02 16.35
C GLU A 21 -13.28 -10.33 15.89
N LEU A 22 -12.56 -11.43 16.10
CA LEU A 22 -13.03 -12.79 15.86
C LEU A 22 -13.22 -13.51 17.20
N VAL A 23 -14.33 -14.23 17.36
CA VAL A 23 -14.58 -15.11 18.52
C VAL A 23 -14.56 -16.56 18.07
N GLU A 24 -13.62 -17.36 18.58
CA GLU A 24 -13.52 -18.79 18.31
C GLU A 24 -13.49 -19.59 19.62
N LYS A 25 -14.46 -20.48 19.84
CA LYS A 25 -14.62 -21.26 21.09
C LYS A 25 -14.48 -20.41 22.35
N LYS A 26 -15.17 -19.29 22.42
CA LYS A 26 -15.14 -18.28 23.49
C LYS A 26 -13.81 -17.51 23.65
N SER A 27 -12.76 -17.87 22.94
CA SER A 27 -11.54 -17.03 22.87
C SER A 27 -11.81 -15.85 21.93
N ARG A 28 -11.35 -14.66 22.32
CA ARG A 28 -11.45 -13.43 21.53
C ARG A 28 -10.08 -13.13 20.89
N PHE A 29 -10.09 -12.86 19.61
CA PHE A 29 -8.93 -12.46 18.84
C PHE A 29 -9.17 -11.08 18.25
N ILE A 30 -8.43 -10.08 18.68
CA ILE A 30 -8.57 -8.69 18.25
C ILE A 30 -7.39 -8.36 17.35
N ALA A 31 -7.64 -8.26 16.04
CA ALA A 31 -6.65 -7.84 15.06
C ALA A 31 -6.64 -6.31 14.96
N ASN A 32 -5.46 -5.72 15.07
CA ASN A 32 -5.21 -4.31 14.78
C ASN A 32 -4.19 -4.26 13.65
N VAL A 33 -4.51 -3.52 12.59
CA VAL A 33 -3.67 -3.38 11.40
C VAL A 33 -3.24 -1.92 11.28
N ARG A 34 -1.97 -1.69 10.90
CA ARG A 34 -1.42 -0.34 10.71
C ARG A 34 -0.46 -0.31 9.52
N PRO A 35 -0.53 0.72 8.64
CA PRO A 35 0.53 0.98 7.67
C PRO A 35 1.81 1.38 8.41
N VAL A 36 2.96 0.85 7.97
CA VAL A 36 4.29 1.15 8.52
C VAL A 36 5.31 1.17 7.39
N GLU A 37 6.27 2.10 7.46
CA GLU A 37 7.30 2.25 6.43
C GLU A 37 8.68 1.75 6.90
N SER A 38 8.83 1.52 8.20
CA SER A 38 10.09 1.09 8.82
C SER A 38 9.89 0.06 9.91
N GLU A 39 10.97 -0.71 10.22
CA GLU A 39 10.98 -1.64 11.36
C GLU A 39 10.73 -0.90 12.68
N ALA A 40 11.26 0.32 12.83
CA ALA A 40 11.07 1.12 14.02
C ALA A 40 9.59 1.46 14.25
N GLU A 41 8.85 1.82 13.19
CA GLU A 41 7.41 2.06 13.27
C GLU A 41 6.62 0.80 13.61
N ALA A 42 6.99 -0.35 13.00
CA ALA A 42 6.35 -1.63 13.30
C ALA A 42 6.55 -2.02 14.77
N VAL A 43 7.77 -1.89 15.30
CA VAL A 43 8.07 -2.16 16.73
C VAL A 43 7.32 -1.20 17.65
N ALA A 44 7.28 0.09 17.32
CA ALA A 44 6.53 1.08 18.11
C ALA A 44 5.03 0.75 18.15
N PHE A 45 4.46 0.33 17.04
CA PHE A 45 3.06 -0.12 16.96
C PHE A 45 2.81 -1.37 17.81
N ILE A 46 3.69 -2.37 17.76
CA ILE A 46 3.58 -3.58 18.57
C ILE A 46 3.62 -3.23 20.07
N ASP A 47 4.52 -2.35 20.47
CA ASP A 47 4.64 -1.91 21.86
C ASP A 47 3.41 -1.10 22.32
N GLU A 48 2.84 -0.28 21.44
CA GLU A 48 1.58 0.42 21.70
C GLU A 48 0.44 -0.57 21.95
N MET A 49 0.31 -1.61 21.13
CA MET A 49 -0.73 -2.62 21.31
C MET A 49 -0.53 -3.45 22.57
N LYS A 50 0.71 -3.80 22.92
CA LYS A 50 1.03 -4.46 24.20
C LYS A 50 0.65 -3.61 25.41
N LYS A 51 0.81 -2.30 25.33
CA LYS A 51 0.38 -1.37 26.39
C LYS A 51 -1.15 -1.23 26.44
N LYS A 52 -1.80 -1.13 25.28
CA LYS A 52 -3.26 -1.02 25.17
C LYS A 52 -3.97 -2.26 25.72
N TYR A 53 -3.44 -3.45 25.44
CA TYR A 53 -4.00 -4.74 25.85
C TYR A 53 -3.06 -5.43 26.89
N TRP A 54 -2.63 -4.67 27.89
CA TRP A 54 -1.65 -5.10 28.89
C TRP A 54 -2.12 -6.31 29.72
N ASP A 55 -3.42 -6.53 29.83
CA ASP A 55 -4.06 -7.63 30.55
C ASP A 55 -4.20 -8.91 29.70
N ALA A 56 -3.91 -8.84 28.40
CA ALA A 56 -3.88 -10.01 27.53
C ALA A 56 -2.56 -10.78 27.68
N ARG A 57 -2.63 -12.11 27.59
CA ARG A 57 -1.43 -12.97 27.69
C ARG A 57 -0.60 -12.99 26.40
N HIS A 58 -1.25 -12.77 25.24
CA HIS A 58 -0.66 -12.91 23.92
C HIS A 58 -1.04 -11.72 23.05
N ASN A 59 -0.03 -11.02 22.58
CA ASN A 59 -0.12 -9.96 21.55
C ASN A 59 0.80 -10.37 20.39
N CYS A 60 0.37 -11.39 19.65
CA CYS A 60 1.12 -11.94 18.54
C CYS A 60 1.21 -10.92 17.41
N SER A 61 2.33 -10.90 16.70
CA SER A 61 2.57 -9.87 15.68
C SER A 61 3.21 -10.42 14.42
N ALA A 62 2.94 -9.73 13.30
CA ALA A 62 3.65 -9.93 12.05
C ALA A 62 3.74 -8.60 11.30
N PHE A 63 4.82 -8.39 10.53
CA PHE A 63 4.92 -7.25 9.63
C PHE A 63 5.68 -7.59 8.35
N VAL A 64 5.38 -6.84 7.30
CA VAL A 64 5.99 -6.93 5.97
C VAL A 64 6.34 -5.51 5.52
N ILE A 65 7.62 -5.24 5.29
CA ILE A 65 8.12 -3.92 4.89
C ILE A 65 8.91 -4.05 3.58
N GLY A 66 8.81 -3.01 2.76
CA GLY A 66 9.43 -2.91 1.45
C GLY A 66 8.55 -3.43 0.32
N THR A 67 8.75 -2.88 -0.88
CA THR A 67 7.91 -3.16 -2.07
C THR A 67 7.97 -4.61 -2.52
N LYS A 68 9.08 -5.31 -2.22
CA LYS A 68 9.30 -6.74 -2.51
C LYS A 68 9.28 -7.60 -1.24
N ALA A 69 8.73 -7.09 -0.12
CA ALA A 69 8.76 -7.74 1.18
C ALA A 69 10.20 -8.05 1.67
N GLU A 70 11.11 -7.08 1.50
CA GLU A 70 12.53 -7.22 1.82
C GLU A 70 12.77 -7.49 3.30
N LEU A 71 11.90 -6.99 4.17
CA LEU A 71 11.96 -7.23 5.60
C LEU A 71 10.64 -7.80 6.10
N THR A 72 10.70 -9.01 6.66
CA THR A 72 9.54 -9.65 7.30
C THR A 72 9.91 -10.16 8.68
N ARG A 73 9.03 -9.99 9.66
CA ARG A 73 9.18 -10.58 11.00
C ARG A 73 7.83 -11.02 11.55
N CYS A 74 7.88 -11.97 12.46
CA CYS A 74 6.69 -12.40 13.20
C CYS A 74 7.06 -12.89 14.60
N SER A 75 6.08 -12.88 15.51
CA SER A 75 6.22 -13.32 16.89
C SER A 75 4.97 -14.02 17.39
N ASP A 76 5.15 -15.16 18.04
CA ASP A 76 4.07 -15.90 18.69
C ASP A 76 3.71 -15.32 20.10
N ASP A 77 4.54 -14.45 20.65
CA ASP A 77 4.33 -13.79 21.96
C ASP A 77 3.80 -14.72 23.04
N GLY A 78 4.43 -15.88 23.19
CA GLY A 78 4.09 -16.90 24.20
C GLY A 78 3.01 -17.92 23.81
N GLU A 79 2.42 -17.82 22.63
CA GLU A 79 1.65 -18.94 22.06
C GLU A 79 2.58 -20.11 21.68
N PRO A 80 2.08 -21.34 21.51
CA PRO A 80 2.90 -22.44 21.02
C PRO A 80 3.59 -22.08 19.70
N SER A 81 4.87 -22.42 19.59
CA SER A 81 5.72 -22.03 18.46
C SER A 81 5.08 -22.35 17.09
N GLY A 82 5.02 -21.35 16.23
CA GLY A 82 4.50 -21.44 14.87
C GLY A 82 2.98 -21.48 14.76
N THR A 83 2.23 -21.23 15.84
CA THR A 83 0.76 -21.28 15.81
C THR A 83 0.09 -19.93 15.63
N ALA A 84 0.83 -18.84 15.75
CA ALA A 84 0.31 -17.47 15.65
C ALA A 84 1.11 -16.61 14.65
N GLY A 85 2.32 -16.22 15.00
CA GLY A 85 3.10 -15.26 14.22
C GLY A 85 3.35 -15.72 12.78
N ARG A 86 3.76 -16.97 12.58
CA ARG A 86 4.01 -17.51 11.23
C ARG A 86 2.75 -17.55 10.37
N PRO A 87 1.61 -18.10 10.83
CA PRO A 87 0.34 -18.05 10.10
C PRO A 87 -0.11 -16.62 9.75
N MET A 88 0.05 -15.67 10.67
CA MET A 88 -0.25 -14.26 10.45
C MET A 88 0.59 -13.68 9.30
N LEU A 89 1.90 -13.94 9.30
CA LEU A 89 2.81 -13.50 8.25
C LEU A 89 2.45 -14.09 6.88
N GLU A 90 2.10 -15.38 6.85
CA GLU A 90 1.70 -16.07 5.61
C GLU A 90 0.44 -15.45 5.00
N VAL A 91 -0.52 -14.99 5.82
CA VAL A 91 -1.69 -14.25 5.32
C VAL A 91 -1.27 -12.93 4.69
N LEU A 92 -0.42 -12.12 5.35
CA LEU A 92 0.06 -10.85 4.79
C LEU A 92 0.76 -11.04 3.46
N LEU A 93 1.61 -12.05 3.35
CA LEU A 93 2.34 -12.37 2.11
C LEU A 93 1.39 -12.88 1.02
N GLY A 94 0.44 -13.75 1.37
CA GLY A 94 -0.55 -14.30 0.44
C GLY A 94 -1.52 -13.24 -0.10
N GLU A 95 -1.93 -12.28 0.73
CA GLU A 95 -2.72 -11.12 0.30
C GLU A 95 -1.92 -10.11 -0.54
N GLY A 96 -0.62 -10.27 -0.64
CA GLY A 96 0.25 -9.37 -1.38
C GLY A 96 0.37 -7.98 -0.77
N VAL A 97 -0.01 -7.82 0.51
CA VAL A 97 0.03 -6.52 1.19
C VAL A 97 1.45 -6.23 1.68
N ARG A 98 1.89 -5.00 1.49
CA ARG A 98 3.23 -4.49 1.87
C ARG A 98 3.10 -3.30 2.79
N ASN A 99 4.21 -2.95 3.46
CA ASN A 99 4.32 -1.81 4.36
C ASN A 99 3.21 -1.84 5.42
N VAL A 100 3.07 -2.98 6.10
CA VAL A 100 2.00 -3.28 7.04
C VAL A 100 2.51 -4.01 8.27
N ALA A 101 2.02 -3.63 9.43
CA ALA A 101 2.13 -4.39 10.68
C ALA A 101 0.75 -4.79 11.18
N VAL A 102 0.65 -5.99 11.72
CA VAL A 102 -0.55 -6.51 12.37
C VAL A 102 -0.22 -7.06 13.76
N VAL A 103 -1.06 -6.74 14.73
CA VAL A 103 -1.03 -7.32 16.06
C VAL A 103 -2.37 -7.99 16.33
N VAL A 104 -2.34 -9.26 16.70
CA VAL A 104 -3.53 -10.00 17.13
C VAL A 104 -3.41 -10.28 18.61
N THR A 105 -4.28 -9.64 19.37
CA THR A 105 -4.41 -9.80 20.83
C THR A 105 -5.40 -10.90 21.12
N ARG A 106 -5.01 -11.88 21.96
CA ARG A 106 -5.90 -12.98 22.35
C ARG A 106 -6.26 -12.95 23.83
N TYR A 107 -7.56 -13.08 24.09
CA TYR A 107 -8.14 -13.41 25.40
C TYR A 107 -8.67 -14.85 25.39
N PHE A 108 -8.15 -15.68 26.29
CA PHE A 108 -8.53 -17.09 26.38
C PHE A 108 -9.96 -17.27 26.91
N GLY A 109 -10.78 -18.05 26.20
CA GLY A 109 -12.18 -18.29 26.52
C GLY A 109 -12.47 -19.53 27.39
N GLY A 110 -11.43 -20.15 27.97
CA GLY A 110 -11.59 -21.36 28.81
C GLY A 110 -11.65 -22.68 28.03
N VAL A 111 -11.65 -22.63 26.67
CA VAL A 111 -11.68 -23.84 25.83
C VAL A 111 -10.44 -23.88 24.95
N LEU A 112 -9.70 -24.99 25.00
CA LEU A 112 -8.49 -25.17 24.18
C LEU A 112 -8.86 -25.33 22.69
N LEU A 113 -8.17 -24.59 21.82
CA LEU A 113 -8.34 -24.70 20.40
C LEU A 113 -7.48 -25.80 19.75
N GLY A 114 -6.37 -26.16 20.40
CA GLY A 114 -5.30 -26.97 19.83
C GLY A 114 -4.48 -26.20 18.78
N THR A 115 -3.34 -26.76 18.35
CA THR A 115 -2.42 -26.09 17.41
C THR A 115 -3.10 -25.70 16.10
N GLY A 116 -3.81 -26.63 15.45
CA GLY A 116 -4.54 -26.33 14.21
C GLY A 116 -5.69 -25.33 14.36
N GLY A 117 -6.32 -25.28 15.54
CA GLY A 117 -7.34 -24.28 15.85
C GLY A 117 -6.75 -22.88 16.02
N LEU A 118 -5.58 -22.78 16.69
CA LEU A 118 -4.85 -21.51 16.82
C LEU A 118 -4.42 -20.97 15.46
N VAL A 119 -3.78 -21.81 14.63
CA VAL A 119 -3.35 -21.41 13.27
C VAL A 119 -4.52 -20.81 12.49
N ARG A 120 -5.67 -21.48 12.45
CA ARG A 120 -6.87 -20.99 11.75
C ARG A 120 -7.38 -19.67 12.35
N ALA A 121 -7.48 -19.60 13.68
CA ALA A 121 -8.00 -18.39 14.34
C ALA A 121 -7.12 -17.15 14.10
N TYR A 122 -5.79 -17.29 14.22
CA TYR A 122 -4.87 -16.19 13.94
C TYR A 122 -4.89 -15.78 12.47
N SER A 123 -4.89 -16.74 11.54
CA SER A 123 -5.01 -16.46 10.10
C SER A 123 -6.32 -15.73 9.77
N SER A 124 -7.46 -16.20 10.30
CA SER A 124 -8.76 -15.56 10.07
C SER A 124 -8.83 -14.17 10.68
N ALA A 125 -8.30 -13.97 11.89
CA ALA A 125 -8.29 -12.66 12.52
C ALA A 125 -7.48 -11.62 11.71
N VAL A 126 -6.31 -12.03 11.16
CA VAL A 126 -5.53 -11.16 10.27
C VAL A 126 -6.31 -10.84 9.01
N LYS A 127 -6.95 -11.84 8.39
CA LYS A 127 -7.75 -11.64 7.18
C LYS A 127 -8.88 -10.64 7.42
N GLU A 128 -9.64 -10.79 8.51
CA GLU A 128 -10.69 -9.85 8.89
C GLU A 128 -10.15 -8.45 9.18
N GLY A 129 -8.96 -8.34 9.81
CA GLY A 129 -8.29 -7.07 10.03
C GLY A 129 -7.88 -6.37 8.73
N ILE A 130 -7.39 -7.12 7.74
CA ILE A 130 -7.07 -6.60 6.39
C ILE A 130 -8.35 -6.17 5.69
N ASP A 131 -9.42 -6.98 5.74
CA ASP A 131 -10.69 -6.67 5.10
C ASP A 131 -11.37 -5.43 5.72
N ALA A 132 -11.11 -5.16 7.01
CA ALA A 132 -11.55 -3.94 7.70
C ALA A 132 -10.66 -2.71 7.41
N SER A 133 -9.54 -2.89 6.70
CA SER A 133 -8.58 -1.83 6.36
C SER A 133 -8.87 -1.26 4.98
N LYS A 134 -8.48 0.01 4.75
CA LYS A 134 -8.50 0.60 3.42
C LYS A 134 -7.24 0.20 2.66
N ILE A 135 -7.38 -0.58 1.62
CA ILE A 135 -6.28 -1.07 0.80
C ILE A 135 -6.23 -0.30 -0.53
N GLY A 136 -5.04 0.12 -0.93
CA GLY A 136 -4.78 0.71 -2.23
C GLY A 136 -3.78 -0.12 -3.04
N THR A 137 -3.80 0.06 -4.36
CA THR A 137 -2.79 -0.49 -5.26
C THR A 137 -1.80 0.60 -5.62
N MET A 138 -0.55 0.40 -5.20
CA MET A 138 0.57 1.28 -5.54
C MET A 138 1.09 0.90 -6.92
N ARG A 139 1.14 1.87 -7.83
CA ARG A 139 1.73 1.72 -9.17
C ARG A 139 2.95 2.59 -9.30
N TYR A 140 3.93 2.10 -10.04
CA TYR A 140 5.09 2.88 -10.39
C TYR A 140 4.75 3.88 -11.48
N GLY A 141 5.03 5.15 -11.23
CA GLY A 141 4.69 6.24 -12.13
C GLY A 141 5.81 7.24 -12.33
N VAL A 142 5.53 8.16 -13.23
CA VAL A 142 6.42 9.26 -13.58
C VAL A 142 5.63 10.55 -13.49
N ARG A 143 6.18 11.53 -12.79
CA ARG A 143 5.70 12.90 -12.82
C ARG A 143 6.33 13.62 -14.00
N LEU A 144 5.50 14.09 -14.93
CA LEU A 144 5.92 14.86 -16.08
C LEU A 144 5.63 16.34 -15.86
N LYS A 145 6.57 17.18 -16.26
CA LYS A 145 6.37 18.62 -16.44
C LYS A 145 6.23 18.90 -17.93
N ILE A 146 5.13 19.52 -18.32
CA ILE A 146 4.80 19.84 -19.71
C ILE A 146 4.73 21.36 -19.85
N CYS A 147 5.62 21.94 -20.65
CA CYS A 147 5.69 23.37 -20.94
C CYS A 147 5.12 23.65 -22.33
N THR A 148 4.23 24.62 -22.44
CA THR A 148 3.61 25.02 -23.71
C THR A 148 3.27 26.50 -23.74
N ASP A 149 2.94 27.02 -24.91
CA ASP A 149 2.34 28.36 -25.07
C ASP A 149 0.82 28.33 -24.77
N TYR A 150 0.21 29.52 -24.68
CA TYR A 150 -1.22 29.66 -24.42
C TYR A 150 -2.10 29.07 -25.54
N ASN A 151 -1.59 28.83 -26.74
CA ASN A 151 -2.33 28.20 -27.84
C ASN A 151 -2.31 26.67 -27.72
N GLY A 152 -1.26 26.10 -27.12
CA GLY A 152 -1.07 24.67 -26.95
C GLY A 152 -1.83 24.06 -25.79
N ILE A 153 -2.11 24.85 -24.73
CA ILE A 153 -2.67 24.32 -23.46
C ILE A 153 -4.01 23.59 -23.65
N GLY A 154 -4.91 24.15 -24.46
CA GLY A 154 -6.23 23.53 -24.69
C GLY A 154 -6.14 22.13 -25.30
N LYS A 155 -5.18 21.92 -26.22
CA LYS A 155 -4.92 20.60 -26.82
C LYS A 155 -4.37 19.62 -25.80
N ILE A 156 -3.42 20.06 -24.95
CA ILE A 156 -2.82 19.20 -23.93
C ILE A 156 -3.87 18.83 -22.89
N GLN A 157 -4.65 19.75 -22.37
CA GLN A 157 -5.74 19.47 -21.43
C GLN A 157 -6.79 18.50 -22.03
N TYR A 158 -7.08 18.61 -23.32
CA TYR A 158 -7.95 17.68 -23.99
C TYR A 158 -7.34 16.26 -24.02
N ILE A 159 -6.05 16.13 -24.38
CA ILE A 159 -5.34 14.85 -24.39
C ILE A 159 -5.31 14.22 -23.00
N LEU A 160 -4.97 15.00 -21.96
CA LEU A 160 -4.97 14.51 -20.59
C LEU A 160 -6.32 13.92 -20.19
N ARG A 161 -7.42 14.64 -20.47
CA ARG A 161 -8.78 14.15 -20.18
C ARG A 161 -9.16 12.89 -20.95
N GLN A 162 -8.76 12.78 -22.22
CA GLN A 162 -9.00 11.57 -23.03
C GLN A 162 -8.26 10.35 -22.47
N ASN A 163 -7.13 10.57 -21.81
CA ASN A 163 -6.34 9.53 -21.13
C ASN A 163 -6.75 9.33 -19.65
N GLY A 164 -7.83 9.99 -19.17
CA GLY A 164 -8.26 9.90 -17.77
C GLY A 164 -7.29 10.53 -16.80
N LEU A 165 -6.50 11.52 -17.25
CA LEU A 165 -5.48 12.19 -16.45
C LEU A 165 -5.93 13.62 -16.11
N GLU A 166 -5.57 14.05 -14.90
CA GLU A 166 -5.72 15.43 -14.46
C GLU A 166 -4.35 16.02 -14.16
N ALA A 167 -4.17 17.32 -14.37
CA ALA A 167 -2.96 18.00 -13.95
C ALA A 167 -2.98 18.17 -12.41
N GLU A 168 -1.89 17.75 -11.74
CA GLU A 168 -1.70 18.00 -10.30
C GLU A 168 -1.53 19.50 -10.01
N ASP A 169 -0.89 20.21 -10.94
CA ASP A 169 -0.67 21.66 -10.87
C ASP A 169 -0.61 22.28 -12.27
N THR A 170 -0.96 23.57 -12.37
CA THR A 170 -0.85 24.36 -13.59
C THR A 170 -0.40 25.77 -13.24
N VAL A 171 0.79 26.16 -13.72
CA VAL A 171 1.39 27.46 -13.50
C VAL A 171 1.33 28.29 -14.77
N TYR A 172 0.83 29.50 -14.67
CA TYR A 172 0.69 30.45 -15.78
C TYR A 172 1.70 31.60 -15.62
N THR A 173 2.66 31.67 -16.55
CA THR A 173 3.64 32.77 -16.65
C THR A 173 3.65 33.30 -18.09
N ASP A 174 4.81 33.55 -18.67
CA ASP A 174 5.01 33.78 -20.12
C ASP A 174 4.75 32.50 -20.94
N GLN A 175 4.85 31.34 -20.28
CA GLN A 175 4.44 30.04 -20.77
C GLN A 175 3.50 29.39 -19.75
N VAL A 176 2.89 28.28 -20.15
CA VAL A 176 2.05 27.47 -19.27
C VAL A 176 2.79 26.17 -18.95
N GLU A 177 2.95 25.88 -17.66
CA GLU A 177 3.55 24.65 -17.16
C GLU A 177 2.47 23.79 -16.49
N LEU A 178 2.30 22.56 -16.95
CA LEU A 178 1.42 21.57 -16.31
C LEU A 178 2.28 20.46 -15.70
N THR A 179 1.91 20.03 -14.49
CA THR A 179 2.48 18.86 -13.85
C THR A 179 1.44 17.74 -13.86
N VAL A 180 1.80 16.57 -14.35
CA VAL A 180 0.92 15.40 -14.41
C VAL A 180 1.64 14.15 -13.92
N LEU A 181 0.95 13.34 -13.12
CA LEU A 181 1.44 12.04 -12.64
C LEU A 181 0.68 10.92 -13.34
N LEU A 182 1.41 9.98 -13.92
CA LEU A 182 0.81 8.85 -14.63
C LEU A 182 1.66 7.59 -14.49
N ALA A 183 1.06 6.43 -14.75
CA ALA A 183 1.76 5.15 -14.74
C ALA A 183 2.91 5.14 -15.77
N ALA A 184 4.05 4.56 -15.40
CA ALA A 184 5.26 4.60 -16.22
C ALA A 184 5.04 3.98 -17.61
N GLU A 185 4.23 2.94 -17.70
CA GLU A 185 3.85 2.29 -18.96
C GLU A 185 3.07 3.20 -19.93
N CYS A 186 2.38 4.23 -19.41
CA CYS A 186 1.59 5.18 -20.21
C CYS A 186 2.42 6.36 -20.73
N VAL A 187 3.62 6.59 -20.18
CA VAL A 187 4.46 7.76 -20.51
C VAL A 187 4.82 7.85 -22.00
N PRO A 188 5.28 6.76 -22.69
CA PRO A 188 5.63 6.84 -24.11
C PRO A 188 4.46 7.23 -25.00
N GLY A 189 3.26 6.68 -24.72
CA GLY A 189 2.04 7.00 -25.44
C GLY A 189 1.65 8.47 -25.29
N LEU A 190 1.57 8.95 -24.06
CA LEU A 190 1.21 10.36 -23.78
C LEU A 190 2.21 11.34 -24.39
N LYS A 191 3.53 11.09 -24.28
CA LYS A 191 4.55 11.92 -24.92
C LYS A 191 4.36 12.02 -26.43
N LYS A 192 4.07 10.89 -27.09
CA LYS A 192 3.81 10.84 -28.55
C LYS A 192 2.61 11.69 -28.92
N GLU A 193 1.47 11.49 -28.24
CA GLU A 193 0.23 12.24 -28.52
C GLU A 193 0.42 13.75 -28.37
N ILE A 194 1.06 14.19 -27.28
CA ILE A 194 1.32 15.62 -27.04
C ILE A 194 2.27 16.18 -28.10
N THR A 195 3.34 15.45 -28.45
CA THR A 195 4.30 15.88 -29.48
C THR A 195 3.63 16.07 -30.82
N GLU A 196 2.79 15.12 -31.25
CA GLU A 196 2.03 15.20 -32.50
C GLU A 196 1.03 16.36 -32.49
N ALA A 197 0.22 16.50 -31.45
CA ALA A 197 -0.82 17.52 -31.34
C ALA A 197 -0.26 18.95 -31.29
N THR A 198 0.94 19.12 -30.73
CA THR A 198 1.60 20.43 -30.62
C THR A 198 2.65 20.68 -31.71
N ALA A 199 2.81 19.77 -32.68
CA ALA A 199 3.86 19.80 -33.68
C ALA A 199 5.27 19.99 -33.05
N ALA A 200 5.53 19.24 -31.99
CA ALA A 200 6.76 19.27 -31.18
C ALA A 200 7.10 20.63 -30.53
N LYS A 201 6.11 21.50 -30.36
CA LYS A 201 6.32 22.79 -29.68
C LYS A 201 6.28 22.69 -28.15
N ALA A 202 5.59 21.70 -27.60
CA ALA A 202 5.57 21.47 -26.16
C ALA A 202 6.87 20.79 -25.71
N GLY A 203 7.47 21.32 -24.62
CA GLY A 203 8.55 20.66 -23.89
C GLY A 203 7.96 19.64 -22.90
N ILE A 204 8.55 18.45 -22.80
CA ILE A 204 8.12 17.42 -21.85
C ILE A 204 9.34 16.90 -21.10
N GLU A 205 9.36 17.03 -19.79
CA GLU A 205 10.42 16.60 -18.90
C GLU A 205 9.93 15.59 -17.87
N GLU A 206 10.71 14.53 -17.59
CA GLU A 206 10.47 13.63 -16.48
C GLU A 206 11.11 14.22 -15.22
N VAL A 207 10.29 14.65 -14.26
CA VAL A 207 10.75 15.33 -13.06
C VAL A 207 11.02 14.35 -11.93
N GLU A 208 10.15 13.35 -11.77
CA GLU A 208 10.24 12.42 -10.66
C GLU A 208 9.68 11.04 -11.04
N LYS A 209 10.28 10.00 -10.47
CA LYS A 209 9.80 8.62 -10.57
C LYS A 209 9.43 8.12 -9.18
N LEU A 210 8.16 7.71 -8.96
CA LEU A 210 7.65 7.35 -7.64
C LEU A 210 6.57 6.27 -7.73
N TYR A 211 6.30 5.61 -6.59
CA TYR A 211 5.06 4.84 -6.45
C TYR A 211 3.94 5.75 -5.99
N PHE A 212 2.77 5.61 -6.60
CA PHE A 212 1.57 6.35 -6.23
C PHE A 212 0.35 5.45 -6.19
N CYS A 213 -0.63 5.84 -5.38
CA CYS A 213 -1.89 5.13 -5.29
C CYS A 213 -2.89 5.74 -6.28
N LEU A 214 -3.38 4.93 -7.21
CA LEU A 214 -4.59 5.28 -7.95
C LEU A 214 -5.78 5.01 -7.02
N LEU A 215 -6.27 6.05 -6.37
CA LEU A 215 -7.58 5.98 -5.75
C LEU A 215 -8.60 5.96 -6.89
N TYR A 216 -9.15 4.79 -7.20
CA TYR A 216 -10.39 4.75 -7.95
C TYR A 216 -11.43 5.43 -7.05
N THR A 217 -11.79 6.67 -7.36
CA THR A 217 -13.06 7.24 -6.88
C THR A 217 -14.14 6.41 -7.56
N SER A 218 -14.64 5.41 -6.83
CA SER A 218 -15.89 4.77 -7.21
C SER A 218 -16.97 5.83 -7.04
N ASP A 219 -17.51 6.31 -8.15
CA ASP A 219 -18.78 7.03 -8.19
C ASP A 219 -19.92 6.12 -7.68
#